data_245f4aab1633b95cb3c620765cce7974
#
_entry.id   245f4aab1633b95cb3c620765cce7974
#
_cell.length_a   1.000
_cell.length_b   1.000
_cell.length_c   1.000
_cell.angle_alpha   90.00
_cell.angle_beta   90.00
_cell.angle_gamma   90.00
#
_symmetry.space_group_name_H-M   'P 1'
#
loop_
_entity.id
_entity.type
_entity.pdbx_description
1 polymer ?
#
loop_
_entity_poly.entity_id
_entity_poly.type
_entity_poly.pdbx_seq_one_letter_code
_entity_poly.pdbx_strand_id
1 'polypeptide(L)'
;MGVCHRDLSLENILVNEENSLIIDMGMCLRVPYNSPNGDGSVVDVTAGTMRRLMKPQGVCGKHNYMSPEIYRNERPFDGFAIDLWAAGVILYIMLTGFPPYDNANMADQRFRIIVEGNLVEQLKAWDINLSDEAGNLLQSMLRLNPAERLTLAQVMSHPWVLYGEVQIPR
;
A
#
# COMPACT_ATOMS: atom_id res chain seq x y z
N MET A 1 13.41 -8.18 -8.10
CA MET A 1 12.65 -9.31 -8.68
C MET A 1 11.29 -8.78 -9.02
N GLY A 2 10.77 -8.82 -10.22
CA GLY A 2 9.49 -8.22 -10.62
C GLY A 2 8.28 -9.07 -10.22
N VAL A 3 8.02 -9.20 -8.90
CA VAL A 3 6.90 -9.98 -8.36
C VAL A 3 6.08 -9.11 -7.43
N CYS A 4 4.77 -9.14 -7.53
CA CYS A 4 3.83 -8.59 -6.56
C CYS A 4 3.16 -9.72 -5.77
N HIS A 5 2.95 -9.49 -4.49
CA HIS A 5 2.43 -10.48 -3.54
C HIS A 5 0.92 -10.63 -3.62
N ARG A 6 0.18 -9.53 -3.65
CA ARG A 6 -1.28 -9.41 -3.76
C ARG A 6 -2.09 -9.82 -2.52
N ASP A 7 -1.46 -10.33 -1.49
CA ASP A 7 -2.10 -10.68 -0.20
C ASP A 7 -1.18 -10.32 0.99
N LEU A 8 -0.51 -9.16 0.93
CA LEU A 8 0.23 -8.65 2.07
C LEU A 8 -0.72 -8.31 3.21
N SER A 9 -0.41 -8.83 4.40
CA SER A 9 -1.16 -8.63 5.64
C SER A 9 -0.26 -8.95 6.83
N LEU A 10 -0.65 -8.55 8.04
CA LEU A 10 0.13 -8.87 9.25
C LEU A 10 0.28 -10.39 9.46
N GLU A 11 -0.74 -11.18 9.10
CA GLU A 11 -0.72 -12.64 9.22
C GLU A 11 0.29 -13.31 8.28
N ASN A 12 0.65 -12.62 7.19
CA ASN A 12 1.61 -13.10 6.19
C ASN A 12 3.03 -12.53 6.42
N ILE A 13 3.30 -11.99 7.61
CA ILE A 13 4.62 -11.54 8.04
C ILE A 13 5.01 -12.29 9.32
N LEU A 14 6.01 -13.14 9.19
CA LEU A 14 6.63 -13.78 10.35
C LEU A 14 7.78 -12.90 10.86
N VAL A 15 7.81 -12.68 12.16
CA VAL A 15 8.85 -11.89 12.82
C VAL A 15 9.55 -12.74 13.87
N ASN A 16 10.87 -12.73 13.85
CA ASN A 16 11.70 -13.22 14.94
C ASN A 16 12.65 -12.08 15.39
N GLU A 17 13.52 -12.34 16.36
CA GLU A 17 14.41 -11.32 16.96
C GLU A 17 15.33 -10.63 15.93
N GLU A 18 15.65 -11.27 14.83
CA GLU A 18 16.64 -10.77 13.85
C GLU A 18 16.02 -10.43 12.48
N ASN A 19 14.90 -11.06 12.13
CA ASN A 19 14.37 -11.00 10.75
C ASN A 19 12.85 -10.89 10.70
N SER A 20 12.38 -10.26 9.60
CA SER A 20 10.99 -10.33 9.17
C SER A 20 10.91 -11.06 7.84
N LEU A 21 10.01 -12.02 7.73
CA LEU A 21 9.85 -12.87 6.54
C LEU A 21 8.42 -12.78 6.03
N ILE A 22 8.27 -12.45 4.75
CA ILE A 22 6.98 -12.49 4.05
C ILE A 22 6.74 -13.93 3.60
N ILE A 23 5.54 -14.46 3.92
CA ILE A 23 5.11 -15.82 3.60
C ILE A 23 3.83 -15.82 2.77
N ASP A 24 3.40 -16.99 2.34
CA ASP A 24 2.17 -17.23 1.54
C ASP A 24 2.21 -16.58 0.15
N MET A 25 3.05 -17.10 -0.70
CA MET A 25 3.22 -16.67 -2.10
C MET A 25 2.14 -17.19 -3.06
N GLY A 26 1.04 -17.75 -2.53
CA GLY A 26 -0.01 -18.40 -3.34
C GLY A 26 -0.72 -17.47 -4.34
N MET A 27 -0.78 -16.16 -4.04
CA MET A 27 -1.41 -15.16 -4.91
C MET A 27 -0.43 -14.33 -5.74
N CYS A 28 0.88 -14.63 -5.66
CA CYS A 28 1.91 -13.85 -6.32
C CYS A 28 1.78 -13.86 -7.85
N LEU A 29 2.04 -12.72 -8.44
CA LEU A 29 2.16 -12.59 -9.90
C LEU A 29 3.51 -11.97 -10.27
N ARG A 30 4.07 -12.44 -11.37
CA ARG A 30 5.22 -11.79 -12.00
C ARG A 30 4.73 -10.53 -12.72
N VAL A 31 5.27 -9.38 -12.33
CA VAL A 31 5.04 -8.13 -13.08
C VAL A 31 5.80 -8.21 -14.39
N PRO A 32 5.16 -8.00 -15.56
CA PRO A 32 5.84 -8.11 -16.84
C PRO A 32 7.01 -7.13 -16.92
N TYR A 33 8.19 -7.61 -17.27
CA TYR A 33 9.33 -6.78 -17.62
C TYR A 33 9.20 -6.33 -19.08
N ASN A 34 9.51 -5.06 -19.43
CA ASN A 34 9.50 -4.63 -20.81
C ASN A 34 10.46 -5.49 -21.62
N SER A 35 9.92 -6.16 -22.61
CA SER A 35 10.65 -6.29 -23.85
C SER A 35 10.52 -4.95 -24.61
N PRO A 36 11.60 -4.40 -25.16
CA PRO A 36 11.53 -3.26 -26.06
C PRO A 36 10.63 -3.51 -27.28
N ASN A 37 10.22 -4.74 -27.51
CA ASN A 37 9.49 -5.25 -28.67
C ASN A 37 7.98 -5.42 -28.46
N GLY A 38 7.39 -4.78 -27.42
CA GLY A 38 5.94 -4.65 -27.31
C GLY A 38 5.17 -5.95 -27.10
N ASP A 39 5.15 -6.44 -25.87
CA ASP A 39 4.29 -7.55 -25.44
C ASP A 39 2.84 -7.11 -25.10
N GLY A 40 2.43 -5.90 -25.50
CA GLY A 40 1.09 -5.37 -25.25
C GLY A 40 0.84 -4.94 -23.79
N SER A 41 1.87 -4.84 -22.95
CA SER A 41 1.72 -4.30 -21.62
C SER A 41 1.38 -2.80 -21.68
N VAL A 42 0.37 -2.37 -20.95
CA VAL A 42 0.02 -0.95 -20.83
C VAL A 42 1.07 -0.31 -19.92
N VAL A 43 1.79 0.66 -20.45
CA VAL A 43 2.78 1.43 -19.70
C VAL A 43 2.13 2.74 -19.28
N ASP A 44 2.08 2.99 -17.98
CA ASP A 44 1.74 4.29 -17.44
C ASP A 44 3.02 5.02 -17.05
N VAL A 45 3.22 6.22 -17.58
CA VAL A 45 4.36 7.07 -17.27
C VAL A 45 3.84 8.27 -16.48
N THR A 46 3.89 8.17 -15.15
CA THR A 46 3.52 9.27 -14.27
C THR A 46 4.75 9.74 -13.50
N ALA A 47 5.01 11.05 -13.50
CA ALA A 47 6.14 11.68 -12.80
C ALA A 47 7.52 11.06 -13.13
N GLY A 48 7.74 10.64 -14.39
CA GLY A 48 8.99 10.04 -14.83
C GLY A 48 9.21 8.58 -14.41
N THR A 49 8.25 7.96 -13.72
CA THR A 49 8.33 6.55 -13.33
C THR A 49 7.50 5.71 -14.29
N MET A 50 8.14 4.74 -14.94
CA MET A 50 7.46 3.79 -15.80
C MET A 50 6.76 2.72 -14.94
N ARG A 51 5.42 2.70 -14.97
CA ARG A 51 4.60 1.71 -14.29
C ARG A 51 4.05 0.71 -15.31
N ARG A 52 4.01 -0.55 -14.94
CA ARG A 52 3.47 -1.61 -15.79
C ARG A 52 2.17 -2.10 -15.23
N LEU A 53 1.15 -2.00 -16.07
CA LEU A 53 -0.19 -2.37 -15.69
C LEU A 53 -0.47 -3.82 -16.12
N MET A 54 -1.00 -4.60 -15.18
CA MET A 54 -1.53 -5.94 -15.41
C MET A 54 -3.03 -5.89 -15.61
N LYS A 55 -3.55 -6.77 -16.45
CA LYS A 55 -5.01 -6.93 -16.62
C LYS A 55 -5.65 -7.39 -15.31
N PRO A 56 -6.94 -7.06 -15.05
CA PRO A 56 -7.68 -7.58 -13.92
C PRO A 56 -7.57 -9.10 -13.82
N GLN A 57 -7.25 -9.61 -12.62
CA GLN A 57 -7.03 -11.03 -12.35
C GLN A 57 -8.04 -11.59 -11.34
N GLY A 58 -9.13 -10.84 -11.09
CA GLY A 58 -10.07 -11.14 -10.01
C GLY A 58 -9.69 -10.44 -8.70
N VAL A 59 -10.67 -10.34 -7.82
CA VAL A 59 -10.52 -9.82 -6.46
C VAL A 59 -9.76 -10.86 -5.64
N CYS A 60 -8.72 -10.44 -4.94
CA CYS A 60 -7.91 -11.31 -4.08
C CYS A 60 -7.33 -10.53 -2.91
N GLY A 61 -6.92 -11.26 -1.88
CA GLY A 61 -6.42 -10.68 -0.63
C GLY A 61 -7.54 -10.39 0.38
N LYS A 62 -7.13 -9.98 1.58
CA LYS A 62 -8.05 -9.68 2.69
C LYS A 62 -8.67 -8.29 2.51
N HIS A 63 -9.97 -8.15 2.72
CA HIS A 63 -10.75 -6.93 2.42
C HIS A 63 -10.18 -5.66 3.04
N ASN A 64 -9.77 -5.70 4.30
CA ASN A 64 -9.22 -4.55 5.02
C ASN A 64 -7.77 -4.18 4.64
N TYR A 65 -7.06 -5.00 3.86
CA TYR A 65 -5.75 -4.68 3.27
C TYR A 65 -5.82 -4.40 1.76
N MET A 66 -6.97 -4.67 1.16
CA MET A 66 -7.16 -4.61 -0.28
C MET A 66 -7.12 -3.17 -0.79
N SER A 67 -6.40 -2.94 -1.88
CA SER A 67 -6.40 -1.63 -2.54
C SER A 67 -7.71 -1.38 -3.31
N PRO A 68 -8.11 -0.11 -3.49
CA PRO A 68 -9.37 0.22 -4.16
C PRO A 68 -9.44 -0.25 -5.61
N GLU A 69 -8.33 -0.29 -6.34
CA GLU A 69 -8.28 -0.79 -7.71
C GLU A 69 -8.48 -2.30 -7.80
N ILE A 70 -8.02 -3.07 -6.81
CA ILE A 70 -8.28 -4.51 -6.73
C ILE A 70 -9.71 -4.78 -6.26
N TYR A 71 -10.21 -4.00 -5.31
CA TYR A 71 -11.59 -4.11 -4.86
C TYR A 71 -12.59 -3.91 -6.02
N ARG A 72 -12.34 -2.94 -6.90
CA ARG A 72 -13.16 -2.68 -8.09
C ARG A 72 -12.94 -3.71 -9.19
N ASN A 73 -11.72 -4.17 -9.39
CA ASN A 73 -11.30 -5.16 -10.40
C ASN A 73 -11.78 -4.85 -11.84
N GLU A 74 -11.87 -3.57 -12.21
CA GLU A 74 -12.43 -3.13 -13.47
C GLU A 74 -11.36 -2.73 -14.51
N ARG A 75 -10.21 -2.27 -14.05
CA ARG A 75 -9.17 -1.65 -14.87
C ARG A 75 -7.81 -2.35 -14.64
N PRO A 76 -6.89 -2.22 -15.62
CA PRO A 76 -5.52 -2.63 -15.41
C PRO A 76 -4.91 -1.97 -14.17
N PHE A 77 -4.09 -2.71 -13.42
CA PHE A 77 -3.53 -2.30 -12.16
C PHE A 77 -2.00 -2.46 -12.10
N ASP A 78 -1.35 -1.65 -11.28
CA ASP A 78 0.08 -1.76 -10.95
C ASP A 78 0.27 -2.70 -9.76
N GLY A 79 0.89 -3.87 -9.98
CA GLY A 79 1.12 -4.87 -8.94
C GLY A 79 2.00 -4.39 -7.78
N PHE A 80 2.93 -3.48 -8.03
CA PHE A 80 3.75 -2.93 -6.96
C PHE A 80 2.97 -1.90 -6.13
N ALA A 81 2.12 -1.11 -6.79
CA ALA A 81 1.31 -0.11 -6.10
C ALA A 81 0.24 -0.75 -5.18
N ILE A 82 -0.31 -1.91 -5.54
CA ILE A 82 -1.25 -2.63 -4.65
C ILE A 82 -0.56 -3.19 -3.41
N ASP A 83 0.67 -3.70 -3.53
CA ASP A 83 1.43 -4.18 -2.38
C ASP A 83 1.84 -3.02 -1.46
N LEU A 84 2.16 -1.86 -2.02
CA LEU A 84 2.45 -0.65 -1.23
C LEU A 84 1.24 -0.10 -0.50
N TRP A 85 0.04 -0.21 -1.10
CA TRP A 85 -1.20 0.09 -0.37
C TRP A 85 -1.37 -0.84 0.83
N ALA A 86 -1.22 -2.16 0.65
CA ALA A 86 -1.32 -3.12 1.74
C ALA A 86 -0.26 -2.89 2.83
N ALA A 87 0.98 -2.56 2.44
CA ALA A 87 2.03 -2.15 3.38
C ALA A 87 1.66 -0.87 4.15
N GLY A 88 0.98 0.09 3.52
CA GLY A 88 0.43 1.27 4.18
C GLY A 88 -0.64 0.92 5.20
N VAL A 89 -1.51 -0.05 4.88
CA VAL A 89 -2.51 -0.56 5.84
C VAL A 89 -1.84 -1.27 7.02
N ILE A 90 -0.80 -2.08 6.78
CA ILE A 90 0.00 -2.71 7.84
C ILE A 90 0.60 -1.64 8.75
N LEU A 91 1.24 -0.63 8.17
CA LEU A 91 1.81 0.49 8.92
C LEU A 91 0.75 1.22 9.74
N TYR A 92 -0.43 1.48 9.16
CA TYR A 92 -1.55 2.08 9.89
C TYR A 92 -1.93 1.26 11.13
N ILE A 93 -2.12 -0.06 10.96
CA ILE A 93 -2.48 -0.96 12.08
C ILE A 93 -1.38 -0.98 13.15
N MET A 94 -0.12 -1.00 12.75
CA MET A 94 1.02 -0.97 13.69
C MET A 94 1.07 0.32 14.51
N LEU A 95 0.67 1.46 13.92
CA LEU A 95 0.68 2.77 14.59
C LEU A 95 -0.58 3.03 15.43
N THR A 96 -1.72 2.43 15.08
CA THR A 96 -3.03 2.77 15.68
C THR A 96 -3.65 1.62 16.46
N GLY A 97 -3.31 0.36 16.16
CA GLY A 97 -3.85 -0.83 16.78
C GLY A 97 -5.16 -1.35 16.15
N PHE A 98 -5.68 -0.73 15.09
CA PHE A 98 -6.92 -1.16 14.42
C PHE A 98 -6.87 -0.91 12.91
N PRO A 99 -7.71 -1.59 12.09
CA PRO A 99 -7.74 -1.40 10.64
C PRO A 99 -8.23 -0.01 10.24
N PRO A 100 -7.69 0.56 9.13
CA PRO A 100 -8.09 1.88 8.65
C PRO A 100 -9.52 1.94 8.13
N TYR A 101 -10.06 0.85 7.61
CA TYR A 101 -11.41 0.70 7.07
C TYR A 101 -11.82 -0.78 7.05
N ASP A 102 -13.09 -1.05 6.78
CA ASP A 102 -13.60 -2.41 6.58
C ASP A 102 -13.61 -2.78 5.09
N ASN A 103 -13.93 -1.82 4.22
CA ASN A 103 -13.99 -2.03 2.78
C ASN A 103 -13.37 -0.86 2.00
N ALA A 104 -12.61 -1.17 0.96
CA ALA A 104 -11.94 -0.19 0.10
C ALA A 104 -12.91 0.47 -0.91
N ASN A 105 -14.01 1.06 -0.41
CA ASN A 105 -15.01 1.75 -1.24
C ASN A 105 -15.55 3.02 -0.55
N MET A 106 -16.16 3.91 -1.33
CA MET A 106 -16.63 5.23 -0.87
C MET A 106 -17.86 5.17 0.06
N ALA A 107 -18.50 4.02 0.24
CA ALA A 107 -19.56 3.83 1.23
C ALA A 107 -18.98 3.67 2.66
N ASP A 108 -17.74 3.20 2.78
CA ASP A 108 -17.02 3.16 4.04
C ASP A 108 -16.52 4.59 4.38
N GLN A 109 -17.00 5.14 5.49
CA GLN A 109 -16.67 6.51 5.89
C GLN A 109 -15.19 6.67 6.21
N ARG A 110 -14.55 5.68 6.86
CA ARG A 110 -13.12 5.72 7.20
C ARG A 110 -12.26 5.67 5.94
N PHE A 111 -12.62 4.80 4.99
CA PHE A 111 -11.95 4.75 3.70
C PHE A 111 -12.03 6.09 2.97
N ARG A 112 -13.22 6.72 2.92
CA ARG A 112 -13.41 8.02 2.28
C ARG A 112 -12.51 9.10 2.87
N ILE A 113 -12.43 9.21 4.20
CA ILE A 113 -11.56 10.16 4.90
C ILE A 113 -10.10 9.99 4.48
N ILE A 114 -9.63 8.75 4.38
CA ILE A 114 -8.24 8.43 3.99
C ILE A 114 -7.96 8.91 2.57
N VAL A 115 -8.80 8.53 1.61
CA VAL A 115 -8.55 8.83 0.19
C VAL A 115 -8.79 10.30 -0.18
N GLU A 116 -9.56 11.03 0.63
CA GLU A 116 -9.71 12.49 0.55
C GLU A 116 -8.52 13.27 1.13
N GLY A 117 -7.56 12.57 1.77
CA GLY A 117 -6.34 13.17 2.30
C GLY A 117 -6.46 13.67 3.74
N ASN A 118 -7.53 13.32 4.46
CA ASN A 118 -7.86 13.80 5.81
C ASN A 118 -7.48 12.80 6.91
N LEU A 119 -6.61 11.83 6.61
CA LEU A 119 -6.25 10.75 7.53
C LEU A 119 -5.60 11.29 8.81
N VAL A 120 -4.64 12.20 8.68
CA VAL A 120 -3.88 12.73 9.82
C VAL A 120 -4.76 13.55 10.75
N GLU A 121 -5.62 14.40 10.18
CA GLU A 121 -6.59 15.21 10.94
C GLU A 121 -7.58 14.32 11.67
N GLN A 122 -8.04 13.24 11.03
CA GLN A 122 -8.96 12.30 11.67
C GLN A 122 -8.31 11.54 12.82
N LEU A 123 -7.05 11.12 12.68
CA LEU A 123 -6.31 10.47 13.76
C LEU A 123 -6.12 11.41 14.94
N LYS A 124 -5.78 12.68 14.70
CA LYS A 124 -5.71 13.71 15.74
C LYS A 124 -7.05 13.91 16.46
N ALA A 125 -8.16 13.89 15.72
CA ALA A 125 -9.51 13.99 16.31
C ALA A 125 -9.86 12.78 17.21
N TRP A 126 -9.21 11.63 17.01
CA TRP A 126 -9.32 10.44 17.87
C TRP A 126 -8.24 10.36 18.95
N ASP A 127 -7.51 11.46 19.17
CA ASP A 127 -6.39 11.53 20.13
C ASP A 127 -5.22 10.59 19.82
N ILE A 128 -5.07 10.21 18.53
CA ILE A 128 -3.94 9.44 18.03
C ILE A 128 -2.96 10.40 17.36
N ASN A 129 -1.90 10.73 18.07
CA ASN A 129 -0.92 11.71 17.64
C ASN A 129 0.28 11.00 16.97
N LEU A 130 0.41 11.17 15.66
CA LEU A 130 1.58 10.74 14.89
C LEU A 130 2.56 11.89 14.73
N SER A 131 3.85 11.58 14.53
CA SER A 131 4.78 12.61 14.03
C SER A 131 4.37 13.04 12.62
N ASP A 132 4.78 14.25 12.24
CA ASP A 132 4.45 14.78 10.90
C ASP A 132 5.01 13.89 9.79
N GLU A 133 6.21 13.31 9.99
CA GLU A 133 6.82 12.38 9.05
C GLU A 133 6.05 11.05 8.96
N ALA A 134 5.60 10.49 10.09
CA ALA A 134 4.79 9.26 10.09
C ALA A 134 3.45 9.49 9.38
N GLY A 135 2.78 10.59 9.69
CA GLY A 135 1.53 10.97 9.04
C GLY A 135 1.70 11.20 7.54
N ASN A 136 2.78 11.87 7.12
CA ASN A 136 3.10 12.10 5.73
C ASN A 136 3.36 10.80 4.97
N LEU A 137 4.18 9.91 5.51
CA LEU A 137 4.45 8.60 4.91
C LEU A 137 3.15 7.82 4.72
N LEU A 138 2.36 7.70 5.79
CA LEU A 138 1.13 6.93 5.80
C LEU A 138 0.11 7.46 4.77
N GLN A 139 -0.14 8.78 4.76
CA GLN A 139 -1.04 9.42 3.80
C GLN A 139 -0.55 9.27 2.36
N SER A 140 0.78 9.28 2.14
CA SER A 140 1.39 9.15 0.81
C SER A 140 1.39 7.72 0.27
N MET A 141 1.35 6.71 1.13
CA MET A 141 1.14 5.31 0.76
C MET A 141 -0.33 5.01 0.44
N LEU A 142 -1.27 5.69 1.11
CA LEU A 142 -2.72 5.45 1.01
C LEU A 142 -3.41 6.50 0.10
N ARG A 143 -2.84 6.73 -1.10
CA ARG A 143 -3.47 7.55 -2.14
C ARG A 143 -4.43 6.73 -3.00
N LEU A 144 -5.61 7.30 -3.32
CA LEU A 144 -6.62 6.64 -4.16
C LEU A 144 -6.05 6.31 -5.54
N ASN A 145 -5.36 7.27 -6.16
CA ASN A 145 -4.69 7.10 -7.43
C ASN A 145 -3.36 6.33 -7.23
N PRO A 146 -3.20 5.12 -7.80
CA PRO A 146 -1.96 4.35 -7.67
C PRO A 146 -0.71 5.07 -8.19
N ALA A 147 -0.88 5.97 -9.17
CA ALA A 147 0.22 6.74 -9.74
C ALA A 147 0.77 7.83 -8.78
N GLU A 148 -0.03 8.23 -7.80
CA GLU A 148 0.34 9.22 -6.78
C GLU A 148 0.88 8.58 -5.50
N ARG A 149 0.80 7.25 -5.36
CA ARG A 149 1.40 6.52 -4.24
C ARG A 149 2.91 6.54 -4.35
N LEU A 150 3.56 6.55 -3.18
CA LEU A 150 5.01 6.36 -3.13
C LEU A 150 5.39 5.02 -3.77
N THR A 151 6.52 5.02 -4.47
CA THR A 151 7.19 3.78 -4.88
C THR A 151 7.97 3.21 -3.69
N LEU A 152 8.36 1.92 -3.76
CA LEU A 152 9.19 1.32 -2.72
C LEU A 152 10.49 2.10 -2.49
N ALA A 153 11.13 2.58 -3.56
CA ALA A 153 12.35 3.39 -3.45
C ALA A 153 12.10 4.70 -2.67
N GLN A 154 10.95 5.36 -2.91
CA GLN A 154 10.57 6.57 -2.17
C GLN A 154 10.23 6.26 -0.70
N VAL A 155 9.55 5.15 -0.41
CA VAL A 155 9.32 4.70 0.97
C VAL A 155 10.64 4.45 1.68
N MET A 156 11.57 3.72 1.06
CA MET A 156 12.89 3.42 1.66
C MET A 156 13.76 4.66 1.88
N SER A 157 13.55 5.74 1.13
CA SER A 157 14.24 7.03 1.30
C SER A 157 13.45 8.05 2.11
N HIS A 158 12.27 7.69 2.60
CA HIS A 158 11.44 8.62 3.36
C HIS A 158 12.07 8.95 4.72
N PRO A 159 12.04 10.23 5.17
CA PRO A 159 12.67 10.64 6.43
C PRO A 159 12.24 9.80 7.64
N TRP A 160 10.96 9.44 7.74
CA TRP A 160 10.46 8.59 8.81
C TRP A 160 11.11 7.19 8.83
N VAL A 161 11.35 6.60 7.65
CA VAL A 161 12.00 5.28 7.54
C VAL A 161 13.50 5.36 7.85
N LEU A 162 14.16 6.46 7.46
CA LEU A 162 15.60 6.62 7.66
C LEU A 162 15.97 7.08 9.08
N TYR A 163 15.14 7.91 9.70
CA TYR A 163 15.50 8.65 10.92
C TYR A 163 14.41 8.62 11.99
N GLY A 164 13.24 8.01 11.70
CA GLY A 164 12.13 7.97 12.63
C GLY A 164 12.49 7.21 13.90
N GLU A 165 12.28 7.81 15.06
CA GLU A 165 12.34 7.08 16.33
C GLU A 165 11.11 6.18 16.41
N VAL A 166 11.33 4.88 16.63
CA VAL A 166 10.26 3.94 16.96
C VAL A 166 9.77 4.30 18.35
N GLN A 167 8.71 5.08 18.46
CA GLN A 167 8.00 5.22 19.74
C GLN A 167 7.28 3.91 20.00
N ILE A 168 7.88 3.04 20.80
CA ILE A 168 7.20 1.85 21.34
C ILE A 168 6.18 2.38 22.35
N PRO A 169 4.86 2.16 22.13
CA PRO A 169 3.85 2.52 23.13
C PRO A 169 4.19 1.80 24.45
N ARG A 170 4.25 2.55 25.52
CA ARG A 170 4.43 2.00 26.88
C ARG A 170 3.12 1.42 27.40
#